data_402f8f1634cfcc431ac0422126725af6
#
_entry.id   402f8f1634cfcc431ac0422126725af6
#
_cell.length_a   1.000
_cell.length_b   1.000
_cell.length_c   1.000
_cell.angle_alpha   90.00
_cell.angle_beta   90.00
_cell.angle_gamma   90.00
#
_symmetry.space_group_name_H-M   'P 1'
#
loop_
_entity.id
_entity.type
_entity.pdbx_description
1 polymer ?
#
loop_
_entity_poly.entity_id
_entity_poly.type
_entity_poly.pdbx_seq_one_letter_code
_entity_poly.pdbx_strand_id
1 'polypeptide(L)'
;DQKYIYYASGDSIERIDKVPQAEFVSQKGYEILYFTEDIDEFAIKMLMTYKEKEFKSISSGDLGIEGEENKSDSESEEKEYKEIFDYMKNILEGKVKDVRVSKRLKSHPVCLATEGDISIEMEKILAAMPDNQNIKADKVLEVNKNHEVFQSLKEAFENDKEKLDLYTKLLYNQALLIEGLPIQDPVEFTNDICKIMV
;
A
#
# COMPACT_ATOMS: atom_id res chain seq x y z
N ASP A 1 -24.68 -12.09 -0.24
CA ASP A 1 -24.53 -11.24 0.97
C ASP A 1 -23.34 -10.28 0.96
N GLN A 2 -22.65 -10.15 -0.19
CA GLN A 2 -21.50 -9.26 -0.36
C GLN A 2 -21.93 -7.79 -0.18
N LYS A 3 -21.26 -7.07 0.72
CA LYS A 3 -21.58 -5.67 1.05
C LYS A 3 -20.96 -4.67 0.05
N TYR A 4 -19.78 -4.96 -0.47
CA TYR A 4 -19.02 -4.06 -1.31
C TYR A 4 -18.85 -4.59 -2.72
N ILE A 5 -18.72 -3.68 -3.68
CA ILE A 5 -18.28 -3.96 -5.05
C ILE A 5 -16.81 -3.54 -5.10
N TYR A 6 -15.91 -4.52 -5.14
CA TYR A 6 -14.48 -4.22 -5.21
C TYR A 6 -14.07 -3.77 -6.60
N TYR A 7 -13.21 -2.78 -6.65
CA TYR A 7 -12.65 -2.29 -7.90
C TYR A 7 -11.16 -1.95 -7.74
N ALA A 8 -10.48 -1.93 -8.87
CA ALA A 8 -9.10 -1.49 -9.00
C ALA A 8 -8.98 -0.66 -10.26
N SER A 9 -8.25 0.44 -10.17
CA SER A 9 -7.92 1.30 -11.31
C SER A 9 -6.43 1.25 -11.59
N GLY A 10 -6.03 1.41 -12.84
CA GLY A 10 -4.64 1.43 -13.25
C GLY A 10 -4.46 1.37 -14.76
N ASP A 11 -3.22 1.47 -15.25
CA ASP A 11 -2.87 1.63 -16.67
C ASP A 11 -3.26 0.42 -17.55
N SER A 12 -3.38 -0.78 -16.97
CA SER A 12 -3.79 -1.99 -17.70
C SER A 12 -4.26 -3.10 -16.76
N ILE A 13 -5.07 -4.02 -17.29
CA ILE A 13 -5.56 -5.19 -16.56
C ILE A 13 -4.40 -6.04 -16.04
N GLU A 14 -3.37 -6.28 -16.87
CA GLU A 14 -2.22 -7.10 -16.50
C GLU A 14 -1.44 -6.49 -15.33
N ARG A 15 -1.43 -5.17 -15.21
CA ARG A 15 -0.77 -4.48 -14.10
C ARG A 15 -1.60 -4.54 -12.83
N ILE A 16 -2.88 -4.27 -12.94
CA ILE A 16 -3.83 -4.34 -11.82
C ILE A 16 -3.84 -5.75 -11.22
N ASP A 17 -3.82 -6.79 -12.05
CA ASP A 17 -3.90 -8.19 -11.62
C ASP A 17 -2.66 -8.65 -10.83
N LYS A 18 -1.54 -7.93 -10.97
CA LYS A 18 -0.27 -8.23 -10.29
C LYS A 18 -0.08 -7.49 -8.97
N VAL A 19 -0.95 -6.53 -8.62
CA VAL A 19 -0.79 -5.84 -7.35
C VAL A 19 -1.14 -6.75 -6.17
N PRO A 20 -0.41 -6.65 -5.04
CA PRO A 20 -0.63 -7.53 -3.89
C PRO A 20 -2.06 -7.49 -3.34
N GLN A 21 -2.73 -6.36 -3.46
CA GLN A 21 -4.10 -6.17 -3.01
C GLN A 21 -5.10 -6.99 -3.84
N ALA A 22 -4.87 -7.14 -5.15
CA ALA A 22 -5.71 -7.95 -6.03
C ALA A 22 -5.61 -9.44 -5.68
N GLU A 23 -4.40 -9.93 -5.36
CA GLU A 23 -4.19 -11.31 -4.88
C GLU A 23 -5.08 -11.62 -3.68
N PHE A 24 -5.10 -10.74 -2.67
CA PHE A 24 -5.86 -10.94 -1.45
C PHE A 24 -7.37 -11.02 -1.70
N VAL A 25 -7.93 -10.06 -2.45
CA VAL A 25 -9.38 -9.99 -2.73
C VAL A 25 -9.83 -11.20 -3.54
N SER A 26 -9.06 -11.58 -4.57
CA SER A 26 -9.34 -12.75 -5.41
C SER A 26 -9.28 -14.07 -4.63
N GLN A 27 -8.32 -14.23 -3.71
CA GLN A 27 -8.23 -15.43 -2.86
C GLN A 27 -9.40 -15.57 -1.89
N LYS A 28 -10.04 -14.47 -1.50
CA LYS A 28 -11.27 -14.48 -0.72
C LYS A 28 -12.52 -14.80 -1.56
N GLY A 29 -12.35 -15.02 -2.86
CA GLY A 29 -13.43 -15.39 -3.77
C GLY A 29 -14.27 -14.21 -4.27
N TYR A 30 -13.80 -12.98 -4.08
CA TYR A 30 -14.46 -11.78 -4.59
C TYR A 30 -13.99 -11.44 -6.00
N GLU A 31 -14.91 -10.98 -6.84
CA GLU A 31 -14.60 -10.39 -8.14
C GLU A 31 -14.12 -8.95 -7.97
N ILE A 32 -13.22 -8.52 -8.85
CA ILE A 32 -12.70 -7.16 -8.91
C ILE A 32 -13.10 -6.55 -10.25
N LEU A 33 -13.71 -5.38 -10.24
CA LEU A 33 -13.92 -4.58 -11.45
C LEU A 33 -12.63 -3.85 -11.79
N TYR A 34 -12.14 -4.02 -13.02
CA TYR A 34 -10.94 -3.35 -13.51
C TYR A 34 -11.32 -2.10 -14.31
N PHE A 35 -10.79 -0.97 -13.90
CA PHE A 35 -10.96 0.32 -14.56
C PHE A 35 -9.62 0.78 -15.13
N THR A 36 -9.57 1.01 -16.44
CA THR A 36 -8.33 1.34 -17.15
C THR A 36 -8.34 2.73 -17.78
N GLU A 37 -9.42 3.46 -17.62
CA GLU A 37 -9.54 4.84 -18.11
C GLU A 37 -9.50 5.82 -16.93
N ASP A 38 -8.76 6.91 -17.07
CA ASP A 38 -8.61 7.94 -16.02
C ASP A 38 -9.93 8.46 -15.47
N ILE A 39 -10.94 8.55 -16.32
CA ILE A 39 -12.27 9.04 -15.94
C ILE A 39 -13.00 8.09 -14.99
N ASP A 40 -12.71 6.80 -15.04
CA ASP A 40 -13.43 5.79 -14.27
C ASP A 40 -13.27 6.01 -12.76
N GLU A 41 -12.08 6.41 -12.32
CA GLU A 41 -11.81 6.69 -10.91
C GLU A 41 -12.71 7.79 -10.36
N PHE A 42 -12.94 8.86 -11.15
CA PHE A 42 -13.84 9.94 -10.76
C PHE A 42 -15.31 9.52 -10.87
N ALA A 43 -15.66 8.78 -11.92
CA ALA A 43 -17.03 8.30 -12.12
C ALA A 43 -17.47 7.39 -10.97
N ILE A 44 -16.63 6.46 -10.53
CA ILE A 44 -16.91 5.57 -9.41
C ILE A 44 -17.05 6.33 -8.09
N LYS A 45 -16.20 7.34 -7.86
CA LYS A 45 -16.30 8.21 -6.67
C LYS A 45 -17.61 9.01 -6.64
N MET A 46 -18.10 9.44 -7.81
CA MET A 46 -19.39 10.14 -7.91
C MET A 46 -20.58 9.18 -7.80
N LEU A 47 -20.47 7.97 -8.35
CA LEU A 47 -21.53 6.97 -8.31
C LEU A 47 -21.74 6.42 -6.89
N MET A 48 -20.68 6.26 -6.11
CA MET A 48 -20.63 5.78 -4.73
C MET A 48 -21.24 4.39 -4.50
N THR A 49 -22.44 4.14 -5.02
CA THR A 49 -23.18 2.88 -4.77
C THR A 49 -23.87 2.37 -6.04
N TYR A 50 -24.04 1.05 -6.12
CA TYR A 50 -24.88 0.40 -7.11
C TYR A 50 -25.69 -0.72 -6.46
N LYS A 51 -27.01 -0.68 -6.62
CA LYS A 51 -27.95 -1.65 -5.99
C LYS A 51 -27.67 -1.84 -4.49
N GLU A 52 -27.59 -0.74 -3.75
CA GLU A 52 -27.35 -0.69 -2.30
C GLU A 52 -25.97 -1.21 -1.85
N LYS A 53 -25.05 -1.48 -2.78
CA LYS A 53 -23.66 -1.88 -2.48
C LYS A 53 -22.72 -0.73 -2.77
N GLU A 54 -21.80 -0.47 -1.84
CA GLU A 54 -20.79 0.57 -1.99
C GLU A 54 -19.63 0.08 -2.86
N PHE A 55 -19.08 0.96 -3.70
CA PHE A 55 -17.83 0.69 -4.38
C PHE A 55 -16.66 0.87 -3.41
N LYS A 56 -15.73 -0.09 -3.44
CA LYS A 56 -14.56 -0.08 -2.56
C LYS A 56 -13.30 -0.41 -3.34
N SER A 57 -12.34 0.52 -3.36
CA SER A 57 -11.04 0.28 -3.98
C SER A 57 -10.27 -0.78 -3.21
N ILE A 58 -9.60 -1.68 -3.94
CA ILE A 58 -8.71 -2.69 -3.33
C ILE A 58 -7.49 -2.06 -2.65
N SER A 59 -7.12 -0.82 -3.01
CA SER A 59 -6.05 -0.05 -2.37
C SER A 59 -6.49 0.65 -1.08
N SER A 60 -7.80 0.61 -0.72
CA SER A 60 -8.30 1.17 0.54
C SER A 60 -7.65 0.48 1.74
N GLY A 61 -7.33 1.26 2.76
CA GLY A 61 -6.76 0.78 4.03
C GLY A 61 -7.67 -0.18 4.79
N ASP A 62 -8.99 -0.03 4.63
CA ASP A 62 -10.00 -0.96 5.14
C ASP A 62 -10.80 -1.54 3.98
N LEU A 63 -10.72 -2.83 3.75
CA LEU A 63 -11.50 -3.53 2.72
C LEU A 63 -12.86 -4.02 3.22
N GLY A 64 -13.11 -3.99 4.53
CA GLY A 64 -14.32 -4.57 5.11
C GLY A 64 -14.42 -6.09 4.88
N ILE A 65 -13.32 -6.74 4.51
CA ILE A 65 -13.19 -8.19 4.43
C ILE A 65 -12.69 -8.63 5.80
N GLU A 66 -13.54 -9.29 6.57
CA GLU A 66 -13.12 -9.86 7.85
C GLU A 66 -12.06 -10.94 7.60
N GLY A 67 -10.84 -10.69 8.06
CA GLY A 67 -9.83 -11.73 8.17
C GLY A 67 -10.19 -12.66 9.33
N GLU A 68 -9.84 -13.94 9.23
CA GLU A 68 -9.99 -14.89 10.34
C GLU A 68 -9.04 -14.58 11.52
N GLU A 69 -8.21 -13.55 11.41
CA GLU A 69 -7.35 -13.10 12.51
C GLU A 69 -8.21 -12.39 13.56
N ASN A 70 -8.22 -12.95 14.75
CA ASN A 70 -8.90 -12.39 15.91
C ASN A 70 -8.48 -10.93 16.14
N LYS A 71 -9.45 -10.04 16.35
CA LYS A 71 -9.18 -8.61 16.65
C LYS A 71 -8.21 -8.43 17.83
N SER A 72 -8.20 -9.38 18.77
CA SER A 72 -7.27 -9.41 19.90
C SER A 72 -5.81 -9.60 19.51
N ASP A 73 -5.53 -10.38 18.47
CA ASP A 73 -4.16 -10.65 18.04
C ASP A 73 -3.59 -9.43 17.30
N SER A 74 -4.42 -8.73 16.50
CA SER A 74 -4.00 -7.53 15.77
C SER A 74 -3.62 -6.37 16.71
N GLU A 75 -4.34 -6.16 17.81
CA GLU A 75 -4.04 -5.08 18.77
C GLU A 75 -2.77 -5.38 19.60
N SER A 76 -2.52 -6.64 19.93
CA SER A 76 -1.30 -7.04 20.65
C SER A 76 -0.06 -6.92 19.76
N GLU A 77 -0.17 -7.31 18.48
CA GLU A 77 0.90 -7.21 17.49
C GLU A 77 1.21 -5.77 17.10
N GLU A 78 0.19 -4.93 16.94
CA GLU A 78 0.40 -3.50 16.69
C GLU A 78 1.16 -2.84 17.85
N LYS A 79 0.94 -3.27 19.09
CA LYS A 79 1.71 -2.81 20.24
C LYS A 79 3.14 -3.35 20.26
N GLU A 80 3.33 -4.63 19.91
CA GLU A 80 4.64 -5.26 19.86
C GLU A 80 5.56 -4.61 18.85
N TYR A 81 5.03 -4.26 17.66
CA TYR A 81 5.85 -3.70 16.56
C TYR A 81 5.77 -2.18 16.46
N LYS A 82 5.10 -1.52 17.41
CA LYS A 82 4.90 -0.08 17.36
C LYS A 82 6.21 0.71 17.26
N GLU A 83 7.20 0.36 18.06
CA GLU A 83 8.46 1.10 18.10
C GLU A 83 9.23 1.04 16.78
N ILE A 84 9.26 -0.12 16.11
CA ILE A 84 9.91 -0.27 14.82
C ILE A 84 9.12 0.50 13.73
N PHE A 85 7.78 0.45 13.75
CA PHE A 85 6.97 1.15 12.76
C PHE A 85 6.98 2.67 12.95
N ASP A 86 6.96 3.16 14.18
CA ASP A 86 7.14 4.57 14.47
C ASP A 86 8.52 5.07 14.00
N TYR A 87 9.57 4.25 14.17
CA TYR A 87 10.90 4.55 13.64
C TYR A 87 10.91 4.61 12.11
N MET A 88 10.38 3.59 11.45
CA MET A 88 10.27 3.54 9.98
C MET A 88 9.47 4.73 9.43
N LYS A 89 8.38 5.10 10.09
CA LYS A 89 7.57 6.27 9.73
C LYS A 89 8.38 7.57 9.81
N ASN A 90 9.20 7.74 10.85
CA ASN A 90 10.07 8.90 10.99
C ASN A 90 11.12 8.98 9.87
N ILE A 91 11.70 7.84 9.44
CA ILE A 91 12.62 7.78 8.29
C ILE A 91 11.95 8.23 6.99
N LEU A 92 10.67 7.93 6.83
CA LEU A 92 9.91 8.30 5.62
C LEU A 92 9.42 9.77 5.62
N GLU A 93 9.64 10.54 6.68
CA GLU A 93 9.47 12.00 6.76
C GLU A 93 8.23 12.56 6.04
N GLY A 94 7.03 12.12 6.43
CA GLY A 94 5.78 12.61 5.86
C GLY A 94 5.46 12.07 4.44
N LYS A 95 6.26 11.14 3.91
CA LYS A 95 5.94 10.42 2.67
C LYS A 95 4.79 9.43 2.86
N VAL A 96 4.61 8.97 4.08
CA VAL A 96 3.50 8.12 4.51
C VAL A 96 2.84 8.70 5.76
N LYS A 97 1.54 8.49 5.87
CA LYS A 97 0.77 8.84 7.06
C LYS A 97 1.07 7.89 8.21
N ASP A 98 1.28 6.62 7.89
CA ASP A 98 1.55 5.59 8.87
C ASP A 98 2.31 4.39 8.28
N VAL A 99 2.89 3.57 9.18
CA VAL A 99 3.46 2.25 8.86
C VAL A 99 2.81 1.24 9.80
N ARG A 100 2.31 0.13 9.25
CA ARG A 100 1.60 -0.87 10.07
C ARG A 100 1.73 -2.29 9.54
N VAL A 101 1.31 -3.27 10.35
CA VAL A 101 1.18 -4.66 9.90
C VAL A 101 0.09 -4.77 8.83
N SER A 102 0.40 -5.45 7.73
CA SER A 102 -0.58 -5.76 6.71
C SER A 102 -1.47 -6.93 7.13
N LYS A 103 -2.78 -6.76 6.92
CA LYS A 103 -3.78 -7.83 7.10
C LYS A 103 -4.09 -8.55 5.78
N ARG A 104 -3.46 -8.13 4.67
CA ARG A 104 -3.76 -8.63 3.33
C ARG A 104 -2.59 -9.25 2.60
N LEU A 105 -1.36 -8.90 2.95
CA LEU A 105 -0.18 -9.39 2.26
C LEU A 105 0.13 -10.85 2.60
N LYS A 106 0.45 -11.64 1.56
CA LYS A 106 0.89 -13.03 1.69
C LYS A 106 2.28 -13.24 1.11
N SER A 107 2.45 -13.00 -0.17
CA SER A 107 3.70 -13.24 -0.90
C SER A 107 4.62 -12.03 -0.96
N HIS A 108 4.10 -10.82 -0.82
CA HIS A 108 4.89 -9.59 -0.92
C HIS A 108 5.29 -9.05 0.46
N PRO A 109 6.47 -8.42 0.58
CA PRO A 109 6.93 -7.84 1.85
C PRO A 109 6.17 -6.60 2.26
N VAL A 110 5.76 -5.77 1.30
CA VAL A 110 5.09 -4.48 1.52
C VAL A 110 4.06 -4.19 0.44
N CYS A 111 3.09 -3.34 0.77
CA CYS A 111 2.25 -2.62 -0.20
C CYS A 111 1.91 -1.23 0.33
N LEU A 112 1.38 -0.37 -0.54
CA LEU A 112 0.75 0.88 -0.13
C LEU A 112 -0.77 0.69 -0.02
N ALA A 113 -1.33 1.23 1.04
CA ALA A 113 -2.77 1.44 1.19
C ALA A 113 -3.04 2.94 1.25
N THR A 114 -4.28 3.33 1.02
CA THR A 114 -4.72 4.72 1.15
C THR A 114 -5.76 4.88 2.24
N GLU A 115 -5.68 5.98 2.94
CA GLU A 115 -6.71 6.45 3.85
C GLU A 115 -7.30 7.77 3.31
N GLY A 116 -8.59 8.01 3.61
CA GLY A 116 -9.28 9.20 3.12
C GLY A 116 -9.81 9.06 1.69
N ASP A 117 -10.11 10.21 1.08
CA ASP A 117 -10.89 10.26 -0.17
C ASP A 117 -10.04 10.20 -1.44
N ILE A 118 -8.75 10.48 -1.34
CA ILE A 118 -7.84 10.49 -2.49
C ILE A 118 -7.16 9.13 -2.62
N SER A 119 -7.41 8.45 -3.74
CA SER A 119 -6.71 7.22 -4.08
C SER A 119 -5.35 7.49 -4.73
N ILE A 120 -4.49 6.45 -4.80
CA ILE A 120 -3.21 6.55 -5.53
C ILE A 120 -3.45 6.90 -7.00
N GLU A 121 -4.46 6.32 -7.64
CA GLU A 121 -4.78 6.62 -9.03
C GLU A 121 -5.26 8.06 -9.21
N MET A 122 -6.10 8.57 -8.31
CA MET A 122 -6.46 9.99 -8.33
C MET A 122 -5.25 10.91 -8.18
N GLU A 123 -4.31 10.58 -7.29
CA GLU A 123 -3.05 11.33 -7.17
C GLU A 123 -2.28 11.37 -8.49
N LYS A 124 -2.14 10.22 -9.19
CA LYS A 124 -1.45 10.16 -10.50
C LYS A 124 -2.14 11.02 -11.55
N ILE A 125 -3.46 10.87 -11.68
CA ILE A 125 -4.23 11.63 -12.66
C ILE A 125 -4.13 13.13 -12.39
N LEU A 126 -4.33 13.56 -11.14
CA LEU A 126 -4.24 14.95 -10.74
C LEU A 126 -2.83 15.52 -10.90
N ALA A 127 -1.80 14.72 -10.65
CA ALA A 127 -0.39 15.11 -10.84
C ALA A 127 -0.05 15.34 -12.34
N ALA A 128 -0.73 14.66 -13.25
CA ALA A 128 -0.57 14.83 -14.70
C ALA A 128 -1.31 16.05 -15.28
N MET A 129 -2.21 16.66 -14.54
CA MET A 129 -2.97 17.82 -14.99
C MET A 129 -2.12 19.10 -14.96
N PRO A 130 -2.35 20.06 -15.92
CA PRO A 130 -1.56 21.30 -15.99
C PRO A 130 -1.62 22.16 -14.71
N ASP A 131 -2.76 22.17 -14.03
CA ASP A 131 -2.98 22.92 -12.79
C ASP A 131 -2.75 22.04 -11.55
N ASN A 132 -1.68 21.27 -11.55
CA ASN A 132 -1.31 20.37 -10.46
C ASN A 132 -1.32 21.08 -9.11
N GLN A 133 -2.28 20.72 -8.25
CA GLN A 133 -2.47 21.31 -6.92
C GLN A 133 -1.63 20.62 -5.84
N ASN A 134 -0.66 19.76 -6.21
CA ASN A 134 0.11 18.92 -5.26
C ASN A 134 -0.78 18.07 -4.33
N ILE A 135 -1.94 17.67 -4.84
CA ILE A 135 -2.84 16.79 -4.10
C ILE A 135 -2.19 15.41 -4.00
N LYS A 136 -2.06 14.93 -2.78
CA LYS A 136 -1.45 13.62 -2.49
C LYS A 136 -2.45 12.76 -1.73
N ALA A 137 -2.41 11.46 -2.00
CA ALA A 137 -3.10 10.47 -1.20
C ALA A 137 -2.42 10.31 0.18
N ASP A 138 -3.21 10.10 1.20
CA ASP A 138 -2.74 9.70 2.52
C ASP A 138 -2.28 8.22 2.46
N LYS A 139 -1.02 8.01 2.13
CA LYS A 139 -0.43 6.67 1.98
C LYS A 139 -0.08 6.05 3.32
N VAL A 140 -0.35 4.78 3.45
CA VAL A 140 0.08 3.94 4.57
C VAL A 140 0.94 2.81 4.01
N LEU A 141 2.14 2.64 4.57
CA LEU A 141 2.99 1.50 4.23
C LEU A 141 2.57 0.30 5.06
N GLU A 142 2.01 -0.71 4.42
CA GLU A 142 1.68 -1.97 5.05
C GLU A 142 2.82 -2.96 4.90
N VAL A 143 3.23 -3.58 6.02
CA VAL A 143 4.36 -4.51 6.10
C VAL A 143 3.87 -5.92 6.43
N ASN A 144 4.32 -6.90 5.68
CA ASN A 144 4.00 -8.31 5.90
C ASN A 144 4.87 -8.91 7.01
N LYS A 145 4.30 -9.09 8.19
CA LYS A 145 4.99 -9.69 9.36
C LYS A 145 5.46 -11.14 9.14
N ASN A 146 4.83 -11.85 8.19
CA ASN A 146 5.12 -13.25 7.89
C ASN A 146 6.18 -13.41 6.79
N HIS A 147 6.62 -12.32 6.17
CA HIS A 147 7.66 -12.34 5.14
C HIS A 147 9.05 -12.32 5.78
N GLU A 148 10.03 -13.04 5.20
CA GLU A 148 11.40 -13.13 5.72
C GLU A 148 12.08 -11.77 5.93
N VAL A 149 11.75 -10.79 5.09
CA VAL A 149 12.23 -9.40 5.20
C VAL A 149 11.85 -8.77 6.55
N PHE A 150 10.70 -9.15 7.15
CA PHE A 150 10.29 -8.59 8.43
C PHE A 150 11.24 -9.00 9.56
N GLN A 151 11.76 -10.21 9.53
CA GLN A 151 12.79 -10.63 10.48
C GLN A 151 14.06 -9.80 10.34
N SER A 152 14.49 -9.52 9.09
CA SER A 152 15.64 -8.64 8.84
C SER A 152 15.42 -7.21 9.34
N LEU A 153 14.18 -6.69 9.25
CA LEU A 153 13.83 -5.37 9.81
C LEU A 153 13.95 -5.37 11.34
N LYS A 154 13.48 -6.42 12.04
CA LYS A 154 13.61 -6.53 13.50
C LYS A 154 15.08 -6.60 13.93
N GLU A 155 15.86 -7.44 13.29
CA GLU A 155 17.29 -7.55 13.58
C GLU A 155 18.05 -6.23 13.35
N ALA A 156 17.73 -5.52 12.27
CA ALA A 156 18.29 -4.21 11.99
C ALA A 156 17.82 -3.17 13.02
N PHE A 157 16.57 -3.22 13.45
CA PHE A 157 16.06 -2.34 14.49
C PHE A 157 16.82 -2.46 15.81
N GLU A 158 17.17 -3.67 16.19
CA GLU A 158 17.90 -3.94 17.43
C GLU A 158 19.40 -3.62 17.34
N ASN A 159 20.05 -3.91 16.20
CA ASN A 159 21.50 -3.99 16.10
C ASN A 159 22.12 -2.95 15.14
N ASP A 160 21.37 -2.43 14.16
CA ASP A 160 21.93 -1.61 13.07
C ASP A 160 20.89 -0.66 12.49
N LYS A 161 20.78 0.53 13.07
CA LYS A 161 19.81 1.54 12.64
C LYS A 161 20.06 2.06 11.22
N GLU A 162 21.32 2.15 10.79
CA GLU A 162 21.65 2.60 9.43
C GLU A 162 21.14 1.60 8.40
N LYS A 163 21.23 0.31 8.71
CA LYS A 163 20.68 -0.75 7.87
C LYS A 163 19.14 -0.73 7.86
N LEU A 164 18.50 -0.43 8.98
CA LEU A 164 17.05 -0.25 9.03
C LEU A 164 16.59 0.94 8.19
N ASP A 165 17.32 2.06 8.23
CA ASP A 165 17.04 3.24 7.40
C ASP A 165 17.08 2.87 5.91
N LEU A 166 18.12 2.14 5.50
CA LEU A 166 18.30 1.65 4.15
C LEU A 166 17.15 0.73 3.73
N TYR A 167 16.82 -0.26 4.55
CA TYR A 167 15.73 -1.20 4.27
C TYR A 167 14.37 -0.51 4.19
N THR A 168 14.10 0.45 5.08
CA THR A 168 12.87 1.21 5.09
C THR A 168 12.67 1.99 3.79
N LYS A 169 13.73 2.69 3.32
CA LYS A 169 13.71 3.43 2.07
C LYS A 169 13.52 2.51 0.86
N LEU A 170 14.22 1.38 0.83
CA LEU A 170 14.10 0.41 -0.25
C LEU A 170 12.69 -0.19 -0.33
N LEU A 171 12.12 -0.61 0.78
CA LEU A 171 10.77 -1.17 0.83
C LEU A 171 9.71 -0.15 0.40
N TYR A 172 9.84 1.10 0.85
CA TYR A 172 8.95 2.17 0.41
C TYR A 172 9.04 2.41 -1.10
N ASN A 173 10.25 2.49 -1.64
CA ASN A 173 10.46 2.67 -3.08
C ASN A 173 9.94 1.47 -3.90
N GLN A 174 10.09 0.24 -3.40
CA GLN A 174 9.47 -0.94 -4.00
C GLN A 174 7.94 -0.83 -4.04
N ALA A 175 7.33 -0.38 -2.94
CA ALA A 175 5.89 -0.18 -2.87
C ALA A 175 5.41 0.90 -3.86
N LEU A 176 6.18 1.99 -4.03
CA LEU A 176 5.91 3.00 -5.07
C LEU A 176 5.95 2.39 -6.48
N LEU A 177 6.97 1.57 -6.79
CA LEU A 177 7.09 0.92 -8.11
C LEU A 177 5.91 -0.02 -8.40
N ILE A 178 5.47 -0.79 -7.40
CA ILE A 178 4.31 -1.68 -7.53
C ILE A 178 3.07 -0.87 -7.91
N GLU A 179 2.84 0.25 -7.25
CA GLU A 179 1.72 1.15 -7.52
C GLU A 179 1.92 2.01 -8.79
N GLY A 180 3.09 1.98 -9.42
CA GLY A 180 3.40 2.80 -10.58
C GLY A 180 3.63 4.27 -10.28
N LEU A 181 3.94 4.57 -9.05
CA LEU A 181 4.34 5.91 -8.65
C LEU A 181 5.82 6.16 -8.97
N PRO A 182 6.19 7.40 -9.32
CA PRO A 182 7.59 7.73 -9.57
C PRO A 182 8.41 7.67 -8.29
N ILE A 183 9.63 7.14 -8.39
CA ILE A 183 10.64 7.25 -7.34
C ILE A 183 11.20 8.67 -7.38
N GLN A 184 11.28 9.33 -6.22
CA GLN A 184 11.73 10.72 -6.11
C GLN A 184 13.20 10.88 -6.52
N ASP A 185 14.07 9.96 -6.09
CA ASP A 185 15.48 9.89 -6.47
C ASP A 185 15.85 8.48 -6.93
N PRO A 186 15.76 8.20 -8.27
CA PRO A 186 16.13 6.90 -8.82
C PRO A 186 17.62 6.58 -8.67
N VAL A 187 18.49 7.60 -8.58
CA VAL A 187 19.94 7.40 -8.42
C VAL A 187 20.25 6.94 -7.00
N GLU A 188 19.67 7.59 -5.98
CA GLU A 188 19.80 7.13 -4.59
C GLU A 188 19.25 5.71 -4.46
N PHE A 189 18.09 5.42 -5.03
CA PHE A 189 17.47 4.08 -4.98
C PHE A 189 18.37 2.99 -5.55
N THR A 190 18.99 3.22 -6.72
CA THR A 190 19.92 2.25 -7.32
C THR A 190 21.18 2.07 -6.50
N ASN A 191 21.74 3.15 -5.93
CA ASN A 191 22.87 3.08 -5.02
C ASN A 191 22.54 2.30 -3.76
N ASP A 192 21.34 2.48 -3.21
CA ASP A 192 20.88 1.76 -2.03
C ASP A 192 20.73 0.25 -2.29
N ILE A 193 20.26 -0.14 -3.48
CA ILE A 193 20.26 -1.54 -3.90
C ILE A 193 21.70 -2.10 -3.90
N CYS A 194 22.68 -1.35 -4.43
CA CYS A 194 24.07 -1.81 -4.46
C CYS A 194 24.65 -1.99 -3.04
N LYS A 195 24.25 -1.16 -2.07
CA LYS A 195 24.72 -1.29 -0.67
C LYS A 195 24.30 -2.60 0.00
N ILE A 196 23.14 -3.17 -0.37
CA ILE A 196 22.68 -4.45 0.19
C ILE A 196 23.28 -5.67 -0.50
N MET A 197 23.98 -5.48 -1.64
CA MET A 197 24.64 -6.57 -2.39
C MET A 197 26.05 -6.86 -1.90
N VAL A 198 26.60 -6.03 -1.05
CA VAL A 198 27.93 -6.13 -0.46
C VAL A 198 27.83 -6.18 1.06
#